data_c67497e1a79fe655294ff965407ac1f6
#
_entry.id   c67497e1a79fe655294ff965407ac1f6
#
_cell.length_a   1.000
_cell.length_b   1.000
_cell.length_c   1.000
_cell.angle_alpha   90.00
_cell.angle_beta   90.00
_cell.angle_gamma   90.00
#
_symmetry.space_group_name_H-M   'P 1'
#
loop_
_entity.id
_entity.type
_entity.pdbx_description
1 polymer ?
#
loop_
_entity_poly.entity_id
_entity_poly.type
_entity_poly.pdbx_seq_one_letter_code
_entity_poly.pdbx_strand_id
1 'polypeptide(L)'
;IGTGGYICGAVMMAARQMKIPYVLHESNAFPGVAVKMLAKNASKVLVGFEDTKLRLKNKSNVVYTGSPAKFNAEKIDALDKEECIRELGLEKLANGRKIIFVTGGSQGARKFNEVVTNLALDKQSNKFFIVLCAGMKNYDDINKKLKNIKDSEKYIKLERFIFDMDKMYKAADLLITRAGAMTITELALSSKPAILVPFPYAAENHQYYNAKVLENAGAAKILIESEFNEQSLYDDIEQIIGSEDRLKIMSDAARNLQKNDVEQVIYNEISNVVKR
;
A
#
# COMPACT_ATOMS: atom_id res chain seq x y z
N ILE A 1 -13.67 12.78 16.44
CA ILE A 1 -13.38 11.76 15.43
C ILE A 1 -12.30 10.84 15.99
N GLY A 2 -12.48 9.52 15.87
CA GLY A 2 -11.50 8.51 16.26
C GLY A 2 -11.06 7.71 15.05
N THR A 3 -9.73 7.63 14.80
CA THR A 3 -9.14 6.96 13.64
C THR A 3 -8.44 5.65 14.00
N GLY A 4 -8.79 5.06 15.15
CA GLY A 4 -8.15 3.85 15.68
C GLY A 4 -6.91 4.12 16.53
N GLY A 5 -6.20 3.05 16.86
CA GLY A 5 -5.06 3.09 17.76
C GLY A 5 -5.44 3.08 19.25
N TYR A 6 -4.42 2.95 20.12
CA TYR A 6 -4.59 2.75 21.55
C TYR A 6 -5.30 3.93 22.27
N ILE A 7 -4.87 5.15 21.95
CA ILE A 7 -5.41 6.37 22.58
C ILE A 7 -6.86 6.62 22.17
N CYS A 8 -7.22 6.30 20.92
CA CYS A 8 -8.57 6.49 20.40
C CYS A 8 -9.63 5.77 21.26
N GLY A 9 -9.34 4.55 21.74
CA GLY A 9 -10.25 3.78 22.56
C GLY A 9 -10.71 4.54 23.82
N ALA A 10 -9.77 5.07 24.59
CA ALA A 10 -10.05 5.80 25.84
C ALA A 10 -10.83 7.10 25.58
N VAL A 11 -10.40 7.90 24.59
CA VAL A 11 -11.06 9.19 24.26
C VAL A 11 -12.49 8.97 23.78
N MET A 12 -12.72 8.00 22.91
CA MET A 12 -14.06 7.70 22.38
C MET A 12 -14.97 7.07 23.45
N MET A 13 -14.43 6.30 24.39
CA MET A 13 -15.19 5.82 25.55
C MET A 13 -15.65 6.98 26.44
N ALA A 14 -14.77 7.94 26.71
CA ALA A 14 -15.13 9.14 27.46
C ALA A 14 -16.24 9.94 26.74
N ALA A 15 -16.09 10.17 25.43
CA ALA A 15 -17.12 10.83 24.64
C ALA A 15 -18.48 10.11 24.75
N ARG A 16 -18.48 8.77 24.67
CA ARG A 16 -19.70 7.96 24.86
C ARG A 16 -20.31 8.15 26.23
N GLN A 17 -19.50 8.13 27.30
CA GLN A 17 -20.01 8.34 28.70
C GLN A 17 -20.59 9.72 28.87
N MET A 18 -19.97 10.74 28.25
CA MET A 18 -20.44 12.13 28.29
C MET A 18 -21.57 12.40 27.28
N LYS A 19 -22.08 11.40 26.58
CA LYS A 19 -23.09 11.52 25.51
C LYS A 19 -22.72 12.49 24.38
N ILE A 20 -21.42 12.67 24.14
CA ILE A 20 -20.92 13.49 23.02
C ILE A 20 -20.97 12.63 21.76
N PRO A 21 -21.61 13.12 20.66
CA PRO A 21 -21.60 12.43 19.39
C PRO A 21 -20.17 12.21 18.88
N TYR A 22 -19.87 11.03 18.35
CA TYR A 22 -18.55 10.73 17.81
C TYR A 22 -18.63 9.91 16.52
N VAL A 23 -17.63 10.10 15.68
CA VAL A 23 -17.44 9.39 14.41
C VAL A 23 -16.17 8.56 14.52
N LEU A 24 -16.20 7.35 13.99
CA LEU A 24 -15.01 6.49 13.86
C LEU A 24 -14.62 6.41 12.39
N HIS A 25 -13.33 6.36 12.12
CA HIS A 25 -12.80 5.99 10.81
C HIS A 25 -11.90 4.76 10.95
N GLU A 26 -12.18 3.71 10.19
CA GLU A 26 -11.37 2.50 10.12
C GLU A 26 -10.75 2.36 8.73
N SER A 27 -9.43 2.45 8.66
CA SER A 27 -8.71 2.36 7.40
C SER A 27 -8.43 0.92 6.96
N ASN A 28 -8.43 -0.05 7.89
CA ASN A 28 -8.12 -1.45 7.57
C ASN A 28 -9.37 -2.23 7.12
N ALA A 29 -9.16 -3.23 6.27
CA ALA A 29 -10.21 -4.18 5.88
C ALA A 29 -10.66 -5.09 7.03
N PHE A 30 -9.82 -5.27 8.05
CA PHE A 30 -10.18 -5.93 9.30
C PHE A 30 -10.19 -4.88 10.44
N PRO A 31 -11.37 -4.57 11.02
CA PRO A 31 -11.47 -3.49 11.99
C PRO A 31 -10.73 -3.81 13.29
N GLY A 32 -10.02 -2.79 13.81
CA GLY A 32 -9.31 -2.92 15.07
C GLY A 32 -10.24 -3.05 16.28
N VAL A 33 -9.70 -3.51 17.41
CA VAL A 33 -10.45 -3.77 18.66
C VAL A 33 -11.24 -2.56 19.12
N ALA A 34 -10.62 -1.37 19.14
CA ALA A 34 -11.28 -0.13 19.57
C ALA A 34 -12.51 0.20 18.70
N VAL A 35 -12.37 0.05 17.39
CA VAL A 35 -13.47 0.29 16.44
C VAL A 35 -14.59 -0.72 16.67
N LYS A 36 -14.29 -2.02 16.78
CA LYS A 36 -15.28 -3.07 17.05
C LYS A 36 -16.10 -2.80 18.33
N MET A 37 -15.44 -2.36 19.42
CA MET A 37 -16.08 -2.08 20.69
C MET A 37 -16.99 -0.85 20.63
N LEU A 38 -16.60 0.17 19.89
CA LEU A 38 -17.24 1.48 19.91
C LEU A 38 -18.23 1.69 18.76
N ALA A 39 -18.14 0.90 17.69
CA ALA A 39 -18.94 1.05 16.47
C ALA A 39 -20.45 1.09 16.72
N LYS A 40 -20.97 0.27 17.66
CA LYS A 40 -22.41 0.19 17.95
C LYS A 40 -23.00 1.53 18.40
N ASN A 41 -22.23 2.33 19.13
CA ASN A 41 -22.68 3.58 19.72
C ASN A 41 -22.14 4.83 19.01
N ALA A 42 -21.31 4.65 17.99
CA ALA A 42 -20.85 5.75 17.17
C ALA A 42 -22.00 6.33 16.35
N SER A 43 -22.01 7.65 16.17
CA SER A 43 -22.96 8.31 15.28
C SER A 43 -22.77 7.84 13.83
N LYS A 44 -21.51 7.68 13.42
CA LYS A 44 -21.11 7.09 12.13
C LYS A 44 -19.81 6.30 12.30
N VAL A 45 -19.66 5.27 11.49
CA VAL A 45 -18.42 4.53 11.30
C VAL A 45 -18.07 4.60 9.81
N LEU A 46 -17.04 5.35 9.48
CA LEU A 46 -16.52 5.51 8.14
C LEU A 46 -15.48 4.41 7.90
N VAL A 47 -15.57 3.70 6.79
CA VAL A 47 -14.66 2.57 6.52
C VAL A 47 -13.91 2.77 5.22
N GLY A 48 -12.62 2.44 5.23
CA GLY A 48 -11.73 2.53 4.09
C GLY A 48 -11.97 1.47 3.03
N PHE A 49 -12.50 0.31 3.44
CA PHE A 49 -12.83 -0.80 2.55
C PHE A 49 -14.25 -1.28 2.80
N GLU A 50 -14.94 -1.69 1.74
CA GLU A 50 -16.31 -2.21 1.86
C GLU A 50 -16.37 -3.50 2.68
N ASP A 51 -15.38 -4.35 2.57
CA ASP A 51 -15.22 -5.58 3.34
C ASP A 51 -15.25 -5.37 4.86
N THR A 52 -14.82 -4.19 5.33
CA THR A 52 -14.86 -3.83 6.76
C THR A 52 -16.28 -3.79 7.28
N LYS A 53 -17.24 -3.35 6.46
CA LYS A 53 -18.66 -3.31 6.80
C LYS A 53 -19.22 -4.70 7.12
N LEU A 54 -18.74 -5.74 6.43
CA LEU A 54 -19.18 -7.12 6.67
C LEU A 54 -18.74 -7.66 8.03
N ARG A 55 -17.67 -7.09 8.59
CA ARG A 55 -17.03 -7.51 9.85
C ARG A 55 -17.54 -6.76 11.09
N LEU A 56 -18.36 -5.74 10.90
CA LEU A 56 -18.99 -4.98 12.00
C LEU A 56 -20.40 -5.54 12.27
N LYS A 57 -20.73 -5.66 13.59
CA LYS A 57 -22.02 -6.22 14.02
C LYS A 57 -23.20 -5.33 13.65
N ASN A 58 -23.08 -4.02 13.85
CA ASN A 58 -24.08 -3.04 13.41
C ASN A 58 -23.65 -2.41 12.11
N LYS A 59 -24.49 -2.48 11.09
CA LYS A 59 -24.21 -1.97 9.75
C LYS A 59 -24.98 -0.69 9.40
N SER A 60 -25.96 -0.30 10.23
CA SER A 60 -26.86 0.82 9.94
C SER A 60 -26.18 2.19 9.97
N ASN A 61 -25.10 2.32 10.78
CA ASN A 61 -24.31 3.53 10.92
C ASN A 61 -22.96 3.45 10.18
N VAL A 62 -22.71 2.41 9.41
CA VAL A 62 -21.45 2.20 8.68
C VAL A 62 -21.56 2.71 7.25
N VAL A 63 -20.62 3.58 6.87
CA VAL A 63 -20.53 4.18 5.52
C VAL A 63 -19.18 3.84 4.91
N TYR A 64 -19.19 3.28 3.70
CA TYR A 64 -17.97 3.09 2.92
C TYR A 64 -17.59 4.42 2.27
N THR A 65 -16.54 5.06 2.80
CA THR A 65 -16.02 6.34 2.33
C THR A 65 -14.74 6.21 1.52
N GLY A 66 -14.00 5.13 1.70
CA GLY A 66 -12.60 5.08 1.35
C GLY A 66 -11.73 5.69 2.45
N SER A 67 -10.42 5.73 2.22
CA SER A 67 -9.44 6.39 3.11
C SER A 67 -8.78 7.56 2.39
N PRO A 68 -8.62 8.74 3.06
CA PRO A 68 -7.95 9.87 2.44
C PRO A 68 -6.48 9.53 2.17
N ALA A 69 -5.97 9.94 1.01
CA ALA A 69 -4.60 9.68 0.57
C ALA A 69 -3.89 11.00 0.20
N LYS A 70 -2.56 10.95 0.04
CA LYS A 70 -1.75 12.12 -0.34
C LYS A 70 -1.99 12.58 -1.79
N PHE A 71 -2.53 11.72 -2.62
CA PHE A 71 -2.89 11.99 -4.01
C PHE A 71 -4.19 11.26 -4.36
N ASN A 72 -4.84 11.71 -5.41
CA ASN A 72 -6.01 11.08 -5.99
C ASN A 72 -5.68 10.46 -7.35
N ALA A 73 -6.62 9.71 -7.93
CA ALA A 73 -6.45 9.06 -9.21
C ALA A 73 -6.21 10.06 -10.35
N GLU A 74 -6.91 11.19 -10.35
CA GLU A 74 -6.78 12.24 -11.37
C GLU A 74 -5.35 12.81 -11.42
N LYS A 75 -4.73 13.04 -10.25
CA LYS A 75 -3.34 13.51 -10.17
C LYS A 75 -2.38 12.50 -10.80
N ILE A 76 -2.56 11.20 -10.51
CA ILE A 76 -1.71 10.14 -11.10
C ILE A 76 -1.96 9.99 -12.61
N ASP A 77 -3.20 10.05 -13.03
CA ASP A 77 -3.56 9.90 -14.45
C ASP A 77 -2.99 11.08 -15.30
N ALA A 78 -2.92 12.28 -14.72
CA ALA A 78 -2.35 13.47 -15.36
C ALA A 78 -0.82 13.41 -15.52
N LEU A 79 -0.12 12.54 -14.79
CA LEU A 79 1.33 12.40 -14.93
C LEU A 79 1.69 11.61 -16.22
N ASP A 80 2.76 12.03 -16.89
CA ASP A 80 3.39 11.25 -17.96
C ASP A 80 4.41 10.28 -17.39
N LYS A 81 4.35 9.02 -17.80
CA LYS A 81 5.24 7.95 -17.29
C LYS A 81 6.70 8.20 -17.62
N GLU A 82 6.99 8.55 -18.88
CA GLU A 82 8.36 8.74 -19.36
C GLU A 82 8.99 9.98 -18.71
N GLU A 83 8.20 11.02 -18.48
CA GLU A 83 8.65 12.20 -17.74
C GLU A 83 8.97 11.86 -16.30
N CYS A 84 8.12 11.11 -15.61
CA CYS A 84 8.39 10.63 -14.24
C CYS A 84 9.69 9.79 -14.18
N ILE A 85 9.92 8.92 -15.16
CA ILE A 85 11.14 8.10 -15.25
C ILE A 85 12.38 9.01 -15.37
N ARG A 86 12.32 10.06 -16.21
CA ARG A 86 13.42 11.04 -16.36
C ARG A 86 13.67 11.84 -15.10
N GLU A 87 12.61 12.39 -14.49
CA GLU A 87 12.73 13.21 -13.28
C GLU A 87 13.25 12.43 -12.07
N LEU A 88 12.92 11.12 -11.97
CA LEU A 88 13.45 10.22 -10.95
C LEU A 88 14.87 9.72 -11.26
N GLY A 89 15.44 10.12 -12.42
CA GLY A 89 16.78 9.69 -12.85
C GLY A 89 16.87 8.19 -13.12
N LEU A 90 15.78 7.58 -13.63
CA LEU A 90 15.68 6.14 -13.88
C LEU A 90 15.92 5.78 -15.35
N GLU A 91 15.84 6.73 -16.29
CA GLU A 91 15.89 6.48 -17.72
C GLU A 91 17.11 5.66 -18.15
N LYS A 92 18.32 6.13 -17.79
CA LYS A 92 19.57 5.44 -18.13
C LYS A 92 19.77 4.15 -17.34
N LEU A 93 19.28 4.10 -16.10
CA LEU A 93 19.43 2.96 -15.20
C LEU A 93 18.52 1.81 -15.62
N ALA A 94 17.25 2.08 -15.83
CA ALA A 94 16.29 1.08 -16.28
C ALA A 94 16.55 0.66 -17.73
N ASN A 95 16.99 1.57 -18.60
CA ASN A 95 17.34 1.31 -19.99
C ASN A 95 16.27 0.49 -20.75
N GLY A 96 15.02 0.94 -20.68
CA GLY A 96 13.87 0.30 -21.32
C GLY A 96 13.34 -0.97 -20.63
N ARG A 97 13.96 -1.43 -19.54
CA ARG A 97 13.46 -2.56 -18.74
C ARG A 97 12.23 -2.16 -17.93
N LYS A 98 11.41 -3.15 -17.57
CA LYS A 98 10.30 -2.93 -16.61
C LYS A 98 10.85 -2.44 -15.26
N ILE A 99 10.21 -1.43 -14.67
CA ILE A 99 10.60 -0.87 -13.40
C ILE A 99 9.75 -1.51 -12.29
N ILE A 100 10.42 -2.13 -11.33
CA ILE A 100 9.81 -2.71 -10.14
C ILE A 100 10.12 -1.82 -8.96
N PHE A 101 9.09 -1.20 -8.38
CA PHE A 101 9.24 -0.41 -7.17
C PHE A 101 9.00 -1.27 -5.94
N VAL A 102 9.96 -1.26 -5.01
CA VAL A 102 9.93 -2.09 -3.80
C VAL A 102 10.01 -1.23 -2.55
N THR A 103 9.08 -1.45 -1.61
CA THR A 103 9.11 -0.76 -0.31
C THR A 103 8.55 -1.62 0.82
N GLY A 104 9.33 -1.75 1.90
CA GLY A 104 8.91 -2.42 3.14
C GLY A 104 8.18 -1.52 4.13
N GLY A 105 7.87 -0.27 3.73
CA GLY A 105 7.31 0.76 4.60
C GLY A 105 8.39 1.64 5.26
N SER A 106 7.97 2.73 5.93
CA SER A 106 8.86 3.78 6.45
C SER A 106 9.91 3.31 7.46
N GLN A 107 9.62 2.25 8.22
CA GLN A 107 10.56 1.66 9.17
C GLN A 107 11.54 0.69 8.52
N GLY A 108 11.26 0.28 7.27
CA GLY A 108 11.99 -0.76 6.56
C GLY A 108 11.66 -2.17 7.10
N ALA A 109 12.04 -3.18 6.35
CA ALA A 109 11.86 -4.58 6.72
C ALA A 109 13.15 -5.34 6.34
N ARG A 110 13.97 -5.70 7.31
CA ARG A 110 15.32 -6.22 7.06
C ARG A 110 15.32 -7.44 6.12
N LYS A 111 14.61 -8.50 6.49
CA LYS A 111 14.53 -9.72 5.69
C LYS A 111 13.97 -9.43 4.29
N PHE A 112 12.94 -8.61 4.20
CA PHE A 112 12.34 -8.17 2.95
C PHE A 112 13.36 -7.49 2.04
N ASN A 113 14.11 -6.52 2.58
CA ASN A 113 15.15 -5.81 1.84
C ASN A 113 16.32 -6.73 1.43
N GLU A 114 16.71 -7.69 2.26
CA GLU A 114 17.78 -8.66 1.97
C GLU A 114 17.41 -9.54 0.77
N VAL A 115 16.21 -10.13 0.75
CA VAL A 115 15.72 -10.96 -0.35
C VAL A 115 15.68 -10.15 -1.65
N VAL A 116 15.13 -8.93 -1.62
CA VAL A 116 15.06 -8.08 -2.81
C VAL A 116 16.45 -7.68 -3.33
N THR A 117 17.36 -7.36 -2.42
CA THR A 117 18.74 -6.99 -2.80
C THR A 117 19.46 -8.17 -3.44
N ASN A 118 19.31 -9.38 -2.87
CA ASN A 118 19.92 -10.59 -3.42
C ASN A 118 19.35 -10.90 -4.81
N LEU A 119 18.02 -10.87 -4.96
CA LEU A 119 17.35 -11.05 -6.24
C LEU A 119 17.85 -10.08 -7.32
N ALA A 120 17.98 -8.78 -6.97
CA ALA A 120 18.44 -7.75 -7.89
C ALA A 120 19.84 -8.03 -8.44
N LEU A 121 20.68 -8.71 -7.66
CA LEU A 121 22.06 -9.05 -8.01
C LEU A 121 22.18 -10.41 -8.71
N ASP A 122 21.11 -11.18 -8.79
CA ASP A 122 21.08 -12.42 -9.56
C ASP A 122 21.14 -12.11 -11.06
N LYS A 123 21.87 -12.93 -11.83
CA LYS A 123 21.97 -12.78 -13.29
C LYS A 123 20.62 -12.87 -14.00
N GLN A 124 19.66 -13.59 -13.42
CA GLN A 124 18.31 -13.72 -13.95
C GLN A 124 17.51 -12.43 -13.87
N SER A 125 17.85 -11.53 -12.93
CA SER A 125 17.15 -10.24 -12.73
C SER A 125 17.49 -9.17 -13.77
N ASN A 126 18.30 -9.46 -14.78
CA ASN A 126 18.62 -8.52 -15.88
C ASN A 126 17.41 -8.14 -16.77
N LYS A 127 16.25 -8.78 -16.60
CA LYS A 127 15.02 -8.49 -17.36
C LYS A 127 14.27 -7.26 -16.85
N PHE A 128 14.50 -6.87 -15.62
CA PHE A 128 13.85 -5.73 -14.98
C PHE A 128 14.85 -4.91 -14.16
N PHE A 129 14.43 -3.74 -13.75
CA PHE A 129 15.20 -2.84 -12.90
C PHE A 129 14.46 -2.60 -11.58
N ILE A 130 15.15 -2.73 -10.46
CA ILE A 130 14.56 -2.56 -9.14
C ILE A 130 14.88 -1.17 -8.59
N VAL A 131 13.86 -0.47 -8.08
CA VAL A 131 14.00 0.70 -7.22
C VAL A 131 13.60 0.29 -5.81
N LEU A 132 14.57 0.17 -4.90
CA LEU A 132 14.35 -0.25 -3.52
C LEU A 132 14.35 0.95 -2.58
N CYS A 133 13.21 1.27 -1.98
CA CYS A 133 13.10 2.18 -0.84
C CYS A 133 13.29 1.38 0.45
N ALA A 134 14.53 1.35 0.96
CA ALA A 134 14.92 0.48 2.07
C ALA A 134 14.44 0.96 3.45
N GLY A 135 14.04 2.22 3.57
CA GLY A 135 13.73 2.86 4.85
C GLY A 135 14.95 3.28 5.66
N MET A 136 14.73 4.20 6.59
CA MET A 136 15.81 4.87 7.34
C MET A 136 16.78 3.92 8.06
N LYS A 137 16.25 2.82 8.62
CA LYS A 137 17.05 1.91 9.46
C LYS A 137 17.94 0.94 8.67
N ASN A 138 17.57 0.61 7.43
CA ASN A 138 18.26 -0.45 6.68
C ASN A 138 19.11 0.08 5.53
N TYR A 139 18.97 1.36 5.19
CA TYR A 139 19.65 1.95 4.04
C TYR A 139 21.17 1.81 4.11
N ASP A 140 21.79 2.16 5.23
CA ASP A 140 23.25 2.23 5.33
C ASP A 140 23.91 0.85 5.19
N ASP A 141 23.31 -0.20 5.76
CA ASP A 141 23.80 -1.57 5.64
C ASP A 141 23.72 -2.08 4.21
N ILE A 142 22.58 -1.83 3.53
CA ILE A 142 22.37 -2.24 2.13
C ILE A 142 23.29 -1.44 1.21
N ASN A 143 23.43 -0.14 1.41
CA ASN A 143 24.30 0.71 0.63
C ASN A 143 25.77 0.26 0.73
N LYS A 144 26.23 -0.10 1.92
CA LYS A 144 27.56 -0.68 2.12
C LYS A 144 27.74 -1.99 1.36
N LYS A 145 26.72 -2.87 1.37
CA LYS A 145 26.72 -4.12 0.61
C LYS A 145 26.83 -3.86 -0.89
N LEU A 146 25.98 -2.97 -1.41
CA LEU A 146 25.93 -2.67 -2.86
C LEU A 146 27.23 -2.02 -3.36
N LYS A 147 27.85 -1.12 -2.59
CA LYS A 147 29.12 -0.49 -2.95
C LYS A 147 30.28 -1.49 -3.12
N ASN A 148 30.21 -2.64 -2.47
CA ASN A 148 31.21 -3.69 -2.58
C ASN A 148 30.99 -4.62 -3.79
N ILE A 149 29.90 -4.43 -4.54
CA ILE A 149 29.54 -5.24 -5.69
C ILE A 149 29.65 -4.39 -6.95
N LYS A 150 30.55 -4.82 -7.85
CA LYS A 150 30.79 -4.13 -9.11
C LYS A 150 29.51 -4.06 -9.94
N ASP A 151 29.26 -2.88 -10.50
CA ASP A 151 28.14 -2.65 -11.42
C ASP A 151 26.73 -2.89 -10.79
N SER A 152 26.60 -2.88 -9.46
CA SER A 152 25.31 -3.12 -8.79
C SER A 152 24.22 -2.11 -9.21
N GLU A 153 24.61 -0.88 -9.58
CA GLU A 153 23.72 0.17 -10.08
C GLU A 153 23.03 -0.17 -11.40
N LYS A 154 23.51 -1.19 -12.12
CA LYS A 154 22.84 -1.69 -13.33
C LYS A 154 21.57 -2.48 -13.03
N TYR A 155 21.39 -2.93 -11.80
CA TYR A 155 20.29 -3.84 -11.39
C TYR A 155 19.34 -3.21 -10.39
N ILE A 156 19.88 -2.35 -9.50
CA ILE A 156 19.11 -1.78 -8.40
C ILE A 156 19.52 -0.33 -8.12
N LYS A 157 18.52 0.55 -7.94
CA LYS A 157 18.68 1.86 -7.35
C LYS A 157 18.18 1.79 -5.91
N LEU A 158 19.04 2.15 -4.97
CA LEU A 158 18.72 2.17 -3.55
C LEU A 158 18.35 3.59 -3.12
N GLU A 159 17.18 3.72 -2.53
CA GLU A 159 16.70 4.97 -1.95
C GLU A 159 16.45 4.80 -0.44
N ARG A 160 16.81 5.82 0.33
CA ARG A 160 16.52 5.88 1.77
C ARG A 160 15.05 6.20 2.01
N PHE A 161 14.55 7.16 1.26
CA PHE A 161 13.18 7.64 1.29
C PHE A 161 12.82 8.27 -0.07
N ILE A 162 11.57 8.13 -0.49
CA ILE A 162 11.06 8.73 -1.73
C ILE A 162 10.02 9.77 -1.34
N PHE A 163 10.25 11.03 -1.74
CA PHE A 163 9.34 12.15 -1.49
C PHE A 163 8.23 12.19 -2.54
N ASP A 164 8.56 12.00 -3.82
CA ASP A 164 7.65 12.04 -4.96
C ASP A 164 7.04 10.66 -5.21
N MET A 165 6.26 10.16 -4.24
CA MET A 165 5.66 8.83 -4.30
C MET A 165 4.70 8.70 -5.49
N ASP A 166 3.94 9.75 -5.82
CA ASP A 166 3.05 9.81 -6.98
C ASP A 166 3.81 9.53 -8.30
N LYS A 167 4.96 10.20 -8.50
CA LYS A 167 5.83 9.96 -9.65
C LYS A 167 6.40 8.54 -9.65
N MET A 168 6.81 8.04 -8.47
CA MET A 168 7.35 6.69 -8.36
C MET A 168 6.28 5.63 -8.66
N TYR A 169 5.05 5.80 -8.17
CA TYR A 169 3.93 4.95 -8.54
C TYR A 169 3.67 5.01 -10.05
N LYS A 170 3.69 6.22 -10.66
CA LYS A 170 3.50 6.35 -12.11
C LYS A 170 4.58 5.65 -12.93
N ALA A 171 5.85 5.81 -12.56
CA ALA A 171 7.00 5.25 -13.24
C ALA A 171 7.07 3.71 -13.17
N ALA A 172 6.60 3.11 -12.06
CA ALA A 172 6.69 1.67 -11.85
C ALA A 172 5.70 0.88 -12.72
N ASP A 173 6.11 -0.33 -13.14
CA ASP A 173 5.26 -1.31 -13.82
C ASP A 173 4.64 -2.30 -12.82
N LEU A 174 5.36 -2.64 -11.77
CA LEU A 174 4.94 -3.56 -10.71
C LEU A 174 5.42 -3.03 -9.36
N LEU A 175 4.62 -3.19 -8.32
CA LEU A 175 5.02 -2.89 -6.96
C LEU A 175 5.18 -4.16 -6.11
N ILE A 176 6.18 -4.16 -5.23
CA ILE A 176 6.37 -5.19 -4.21
C ILE A 176 6.39 -4.48 -2.87
N THR A 177 5.41 -4.76 -1.99
CA THR A 177 5.27 -3.96 -0.78
C THR A 177 4.57 -4.71 0.36
N ARG A 178 4.66 -4.15 1.56
CA ARG A 178 3.80 -4.52 2.70
C ARG A 178 2.36 -4.08 2.43
N ALA A 179 1.40 -4.73 3.09
CA ALA A 179 -0.03 -4.48 2.86
C ALA A 179 -0.65 -3.56 3.93
N GLY A 180 -0.01 -2.42 4.21
CA GLY A 180 -0.62 -1.37 5.03
C GLY A 180 -1.87 -0.79 4.36
N ALA A 181 -2.87 -0.36 5.13
CA ALA A 181 -4.13 0.14 4.58
C ALA A 181 -3.94 1.29 3.58
N MET A 182 -3.05 2.24 3.90
CA MET A 182 -2.76 3.36 2.99
C MET A 182 -2.06 2.90 1.72
N THR A 183 -1.15 1.92 1.81
CA THR A 183 -0.50 1.34 0.62
C THR A 183 -1.52 0.68 -0.31
N ILE A 184 -2.49 -0.06 0.23
CA ILE A 184 -3.57 -0.66 -0.56
C ILE A 184 -4.41 0.42 -1.26
N THR A 185 -4.74 1.50 -0.54
CA THR A 185 -5.45 2.65 -1.12
C THR A 185 -4.64 3.30 -2.25
N GLU A 186 -3.34 3.53 -2.04
CA GLU A 186 -2.44 4.14 -3.03
C GLU A 186 -2.26 3.26 -4.27
N LEU A 187 -2.17 1.92 -4.09
CA LEU A 187 -2.12 0.96 -5.20
C LEU A 187 -3.39 1.02 -6.07
N ALA A 188 -4.55 1.08 -5.45
CA ALA A 188 -5.82 1.25 -6.17
C ALA A 188 -5.83 2.59 -6.93
N LEU A 189 -5.53 3.72 -6.25
CA LEU A 189 -5.52 5.05 -6.85
C LEU A 189 -4.54 5.18 -8.02
N SER A 190 -3.40 4.50 -7.94
CA SER A 190 -2.38 4.49 -8.99
C SER A 190 -2.59 3.41 -10.05
N SER A 191 -3.61 2.57 -9.92
CA SER A 191 -3.92 1.45 -10.84
C SER A 191 -2.72 0.52 -11.04
N LYS A 192 -1.98 0.19 -9.96
CA LYS A 192 -0.74 -0.59 -10.08
C LYS A 192 -0.91 -2.04 -9.67
N PRO A 193 -0.45 -2.98 -10.54
CA PRO A 193 -0.26 -4.36 -10.16
C PRO A 193 0.69 -4.48 -8.97
N ALA A 194 0.44 -5.43 -8.07
CA ALA A 194 1.30 -5.61 -6.92
C ALA A 194 1.54 -7.07 -6.52
N ILE A 195 2.72 -7.32 -5.95
CA ILE A 195 3.01 -8.46 -5.08
C ILE A 195 2.99 -7.93 -3.65
N LEU A 196 2.09 -8.45 -2.84
CA LEU A 196 1.88 -8.02 -1.46
C LEU A 196 2.47 -9.04 -0.50
N VAL A 197 3.36 -8.57 0.36
CA VAL A 197 3.99 -9.38 1.41
C VAL A 197 3.49 -8.88 2.76
N PRO A 198 2.34 -9.39 3.29
CA PRO A 198 1.77 -8.92 4.55
C PRO A 198 2.75 -9.12 5.70
N PHE A 199 2.82 -8.16 6.62
CA PHE A 199 3.64 -8.28 7.82
C PHE A 199 3.01 -9.30 8.78
N PRO A 200 3.72 -10.41 9.13
CA PRO A 200 3.11 -11.53 9.85
C PRO A 200 2.73 -11.20 11.30
N TYR A 201 3.36 -10.20 11.90
CA TYR A 201 3.10 -9.76 13.27
C TYR A 201 2.16 -8.56 13.35
N ALA A 202 1.46 -8.25 12.27
CA ALA A 202 0.44 -7.21 12.26
C ALA A 202 -0.72 -7.59 13.20
N ALA A 203 -1.13 -6.66 14.05
CA ALA A 203 -2.21 -6.88 14.99
C ALA A 203 -3.46 -7.43 14.28
N GLU A 204 -4.05 -8.50 14.82
CA GLU A 204 -5.21 -9.19 14.22
C GLU A 204 -5.03 -9.56 12.74
N ASN A 205 -3.77 -9.70 12.29
CA ASN A 205 -3.41 -10.03 10.90
C ASN A 205 -4.02 -9.04 9.87
N HIS A 206 -4.22 -7.77 10.25
CA HIS A 206 -4.92 -6.80 9.41
C HIS A 206 -4.27 -6.60 8.04
N GLN A 207 -2.92 -6.73 7.92
CA GLN A 207 -2.25 -6.60 6.64
C GLN A 207 -2.62 -7.71 5.65
N TYR A 208 -2.83 -8.93 6.13
CA TYR A 208 -3.31 -10.02 5.29
C TYR A 208 -4.71 -9.72 4.74
N TYR A 209 -5.62 -9.24 5.59
CA TYR A 209 -6.97 -8.88 5.15
C TYR A 209 -6.97 -7.67 4.21
N ASN A 210 -6.10 -6.71 4.42
CA ASN A 210 -5.91 -5.59 3.49
C ASN A 210 -5.43 -6.10 2.11
N ALA A 211 -4.43 -7.00 2.09
CA ALA A 211 -3.91 -7.60 0.86
C ALA A 211 -4.99 -8.37 0.10
N LYS A 212 -5.87 -9.09 0.82
CA LYS A 212 -6.99 -9.84 0.23
C LYS A 212 -7.95 -8.98 -0.56
N VAL A 213 -8.10 -7.71 -0.24
CA VAL A 213 -8.95 -6.78 -1.02
C VAL A 213 -8.46 -6.67 -2.46
N LEU A 214 -7.15 -6.45 -2.66
CA LEU A 214 -6.56 -6.38 -4.00
C LEU A 214 -6.46 -7.75 -4.67
N GLU A 215 -6.10 -8.79 -3.93
CA GLU A 215 -5.99 -10.15 -4.48
C GLU A 215 -7.35 -10.66 -4.96
N ASN A 216 -8.41 -10.52 -4.18
CA ASN A 216 -9.75 -10.93 -4.55
C ASN A 216 -10.29 -10.17 -5.79
N ALA A 217 -9.84 -8.95 -5.98
CA ALA A 217 -10.16 -8.16 -7.17
C ALA A 217 -9.29 -8.56 -8.39
N GLY A 218 -8.25 -9.37 -8.21
CA GLY A 218 -7.30 -9.72 -9.27
C GLY A 218 -6.22 -8.67 -9.54
N ALA A 219 -6.05 -7.68 -8.65
CA ALA A 219 -5.09 -6.59 -8.78
C ALA A 219 -3.72 -6.89 -8.16
N ALA A 220 -3.63 -7.90 -7.30
CA ALA A 220 -2.40 -8.27 -6.62
C ALA A 220 -2.26 -9.79 -6.45
N LYS A 221 -1.04 -10.22 -6.18
CA LYS A 221 -0.71 -11.56 -5.67
C LYS A 221 -0.18 -11.42 -4.25
N ILE A 222 -0.63 -12.29 -3.34
CA ILE A 222 -0.10 -12.37 -1.98
C ILE A 222 1.04 -13.38 -1.94
N LEU A 223 2.18 -12.98 -1.37
CA LEU A 223 3.30 -13.85 -1.05
C LEU A 223 3.53 -13.80 0.46
N ILE A 224 3.32 -14.93 1.14
CA ILE A 224 3.43 -14.98 2.61
C ILE A 224 4.90 -14.92 3.01
N GLU A 225 5.20 -14.23 4.12
CA GLU A 225 6.60 -14.01 4.55
C GLU A 225 7.39 -15.30 4.79
N SER A 226 6.75 -16.42 5.16
CA SER A 226 7.39 -17.72 5.29
C SER A 226 7.88 -18.30 3.96
N GLU A 227 7.21 -17.94 2.86
CA GLU A 227 7.51 -18.38 1.49
C GLU A 227 8.33 -17.33 0.73
N PHE A 228 8.54 -16.15 1.33
CA PHE A 228 9.23 -15.03 0.70
C PHE A 228 10.74 -15.27 0.69
N ASN A 229 11.24 -15.68 -0.47
CA ASN A 229 12.65 -15.89 -0.81
C ASN A 229 12.91 -15.44 -2.25
N GLU A 230 14.17 -15.44 -2.68
CA GLU A 230 14.60 -14.94 -3.99
C GLU A 230 13.91 -15.68 -5.14
N GLN A 231 13.78 -17.01 -5.05
CA GLN A 231 13.20 -17.81 -6.13
C GLN A 231 11.69 -17.58 -6.24
N SER A 232 10.94 -17.66 -5.13
CA SER A 232 9.48 -17.44 -5.15
C SER A 232 9.13 -16.03 -5.62
N LEU A 233 9.92 -15.04 -5.19
CA LEU A 233 9.73 -13.66 -5.63
C LEU A 233 10.03 -13.50 -7.13
N TYR A 234 11.11 -14.11 -7.62
CA TYR A 234 11.46 -14.08 -9.04
C TYR A 234 10.36 -14.71 -9.91
N ASP A 235 9.86 -15.89 -9.51
CA ASP A 235 8.81 -16.60 -10.26
C ASP A 235 7.52 -15.76 -10.32
N ASP A 236 7.16 -15.11 -9.22
CA ASP A 236 6.00 -14.24 -9.16
C ASP A 236 6.16 -12.98 -10.03
N ILE A 237 7.35 -12.38 -10.01
CA ILE A 237 7.68 -11.24 -10.89
C ILE A 237 7.55 -11.66 -12.35
N GLU A 238 8.26 -12.72 -12.77
CA GLU A 238 8.25 -13.20 -14.16
C GLU A 238 6.82 -13.54 -14.62
N GLN A 239 6.03 -14.16 -13.77
CA GLN A 239 4.66 -14.50 -14.09
C GLN A 239 3.81 -13.25 -14.38
N ILE A 240 4.08 -12.13 -13.71
CA ILE A 240 3.31 -10.89 -13.86
C ILE A 240 3.84 -10.04 -15.01
N ILE A 241 5.16 -9.73 -15.01
CA ILE A 241 5.73 -8.81 -15.99
C ILE A 241 5.98 -9.45 -17.36
N GLY A 242 6.04 -10.79 -17.44
CA GLY A 242 6.24 -11.54 -18.66
C GLY A 242 5.05 -11.47 -19.64
N SER A 243 3.92 -10.86 -19.24
CA SER A 243 2.74 -10.70 -20.07
C SER A 243 2.16 -9.29 -19.91
N GLU A 244 2.16 -8.52 -21.00
CA GLU A 244 1.52 -7.19 -21.02
C GLU A 244 0.02 -7.27 -20.73
N ASP A 245 -0.66 -8.32 -21.22
CA ASP A 245 -2.08 -8.54 -20.95
C ASP A 245 -2.33 -8.75 -19.45
N ARG A 246 -1.44 -9.50 -18.78
CA ARG A 246 -1.57 -9.73 -17.34
C ARG A 246 -1.37 -8.45 -16.54
N LEU A 247 -0.34 -7.67 -16.85
CA LEU A 247 -0.11 -6.35 -16.26
C LEU A 247 -1.34 -5.46 -16.44
N LYS A 248 -1.91 -5.44 -17.63
CA LYS A 248 -3.11 -4.65 -17.95
C LYS A 248 -4.32 -5.13 -17.16
N ILE A 249 -4.60 -6.43 -17.14
CA ILE A 249 -5.72 -7.01 -16.38
C ILE A 249 -5.61 -6.64 -14.89
N MET A 250 -4.43 -6.79 -14.29
CA MET A 250 -4.21 -6.44 -12.89
C MET A 250 -4.32 -4.93 -12.65
N SER A 251 -3.86 -4.10 -13.57
CA SER A 251 -3.98 -2.65 -13.51
C SER A 251 -5.45 -2.21 -13.59
N ASP A 252 -6.21 -2.76 -14.53
CA ASP A 252 -7.65 -2.48 -14.67
C ASP A 252 -8.42 -2.93 -13.42
N ALA A 253 -8.07 -4.07 -12.85
CA ALA A 253 -8.63 -4.56 -11.60
C ALA A 253 -8.35 -3.61 -10.40
N ALA A 254 -7.12 -3.07 -10.31
CA ALA A 254 -6.78 -2.06 -9.31
C ALA A 254 -7.57 -0.76 -9.51
N ARG A 255 -7.72 -0.32 -10.77
CA ARG A 255 -8.50 0.86 -11.13
C ARG A 255 -9.97 0.75 -10.71
N ASN A 256 -10.56 -0.42 -10.82
CA ASN A 256 -11.95 -0.67 -10.42
C ASN A 256 -12.19 -0.56 -8.90
N LEU A 257 -11.12 -0.56 -8.10
CA LEU A 257 -11.20 -0.36 -6.65
C LEU A 257 -11.01 1.12 -6.23
N GLN A 258 -10.79 2.02 -7.18
CA GLN A 258 -10.66 3.44 -6.87
C GLN A 258 -11.92 3.99 -6.21
N LYS A 259 -11.73 4.83 -5.22
CA LYS A 259 -12.79 5.59 -4.58
C LYS A 259 -12.50 7.08 -4.77
N ASN A 260 -13.39 7.76 -5.45
CA ASN A 260 -13.27 9.20 -5.71
C ASN A 260 -13.99 10.00 -4.61
N ASP A 261 -13.69 11.29 -4.52
CA ASP A 261 -14.33 12.26 -3.63
C ASP A 261 -14.31 11.87 -2.13
N VAL A 262 -13.31 11.08 -1.71
CA VAL A 262 -13.20 10.53 -0.37
C VAL A 262 -13.29 11.62 0.71
N GLU A 263 -12.52 12.71 0.56
CA GLU A 263 -12.49 13.81 1.50
C GLU A 263 -13.86 14.52 1.59
N GLN A 264 -14.52 14.73 0.45
CA GLN A 264 -15.83 15.38 0.41
C GLN A 264 -16.91 14.50 1.05
N VAL A 265 -16.87 13.19 0.80
CA VAL A 265 -17.80 12.22 1.42
C VAL A 265 -17.60 12.19 2.93
N ILE A 266 -16.35 12.11 3.40
CA ILE A 266 -16.01 12.12 4.84
C ILE A 266 -16.49 13.43 5.48
N TYR A 267 -16.21 14.57 4.84
CA TYR A 267 -16.63 15.89 5.33
C TYR A 267 -18.17 15.97 5.48
N ASN A 268 -18.90 15.51 4.49
CA ASN A 268 -20.37 15.53 4.51
C ASN A 268 -20.94 14.66 5.64
N GLU A 269 -20.39 13.45 5.82
CA GLU A 269 -20.83 12.53 6.87
C GLU A 269 -20.56 13.11 8.28
N ILE A 270 -19.40 13.75 8.49
CA ILE A 270 -19.07 14.41 9.75
C ILE A 270 -19.97 15.63 9.99
N SER A 271 -20.16 16.48 8.97
CA SER A 271 -21.01 17.67 9.05
C SER A 271 -22.45 17.35 9.42
N ASN A 272 -23.00 16.24 8.91
CA ASN A 272 -24.32 15.75 9.24
C ASN A 272 -24.47 15.30 10.72
N VAL A 273 -23.37 14.92 11.37
CA VAL A 273 -23.36 14.56 12.80
C VAL A 273 -23.30 15.82 13.67
N VAL A 274 -22.54 16.84 13.25
CA VAL A 274 -22.37 18.10 14.02
C VAL A 274 -23.63 18.98 13.99
N LYS A 275 -24.40 18.95 12.89
CA LYS A 275 -25.63 19.75 12.72
C LYS A 275 -26.85 19.21 13.46
N ARG A 276 -26.74 18.04 14.09
CA ARG A 276 -27.77 17.43 14.93
C ARG A 276 -27.55 17.77 16.39
#